data_1f536c424ca8450b5f3030d3d67a6ba0
#
_entry.id   1f536c424ca8450b5f3030d3d67a6ba0
#
_cell.length_a   1.000
_cell.length_b   1.000
_cell.length_c   1.000
_cell.angle_alpha   90.00
_cell.angle_beta   90.00
_cell.angle_gamma   90.00
#
_symmetry.space_group_name_H-M   'P 1'
#
loop_
_entity.id
_entity.type
_entity.pdbx_description
1 polymer ?
#
loop_
_entity_poly.entity_id
_entity_poly.type
_entity_poly.pdbx_seq_one_letter_code
_entity_poly.pdbx_strand_id
1 'polypeptide(L)'
;MHKPKKFKLHKDFLRKEIFKINGAYIKSIQYKSGAIPSNEDGTHDPWDHIESIMGLNIYKDIEASKSAFNWLTHHQNSDGSWYAKYYKTDAIEKNKPTHFSPYIAVAALHFFRIFKDINFLQSIWSSIELAVNFSVELQQDNGTIPWSINNNSQIENDYLLTGCSSILKSIECSIALSKILNKTENIEKWKKAHLLLSNAIQEPDGKFDLIKDRKRFSMDWYYPILSGCLKQQEKLHYINKIFKDFYLDGIGIKCVIEEPWVTVAETSEFILALMCAGYDDEAKRLLFDVLNISDEEGIPFMGWQYEQNIFWPEEKPSWTAAALMLSADCVFDYSDASDLFKSDQRSVFYETS
;
A
#
# COMPACT_ATOMS: atom_id res chain seq x y z
N MET A 1 -6.67 -29.69 6.90
CA MET A 1 -6.64 -28.53 5.99
C MET A 1 -5.89 -28.93 4.74
N HIS A 2 -6.52 -28.84 3.57
CA HIS A 2 -5.81 -29.03 2.32
C HIS A 2 -5.06 -27.71 2.02
N LYS A 3 -3.74 -27.82 1.84
CA LYS A 3 -2.89 -26.71 1.37
C LYS A 3 -2.98 -26.65 -0.16
N PRO A 4 -2.91 -25.47 -0.78
CA PRO A 4 -2.74 -25.37 -2.23
C PRO A 4 -1.58 -26.24 -2.69
N LYS A 5 -1.63 -26.79 -3.90
CA LYS A 5 -0.53 -27.64 -4.42
C LYS A 5 0.77 -26.85 -4.38
N LYS A 6 1.79 -27.36 -3.69
CA LYS A 6 3.09 -26.68 -3.60
C LYS A 6 3.67 -26.44 -5.00
N PHE A 7 3.87 -25.20 -5.34
CA PHE A 7 4.70 -24.81 -6.47
C PHE A 7 6.14 -25.33 -6.22
N LYS A 8 6.64 -26.21 -7.09
CA LYS A 8 8.04 -26.67 -7.03
C LYS A 8 8.95 -25.65 -7.73
N LEU A 9 9.10 -24.48 -7.15
CA LEU A 9 10.02 -23.48 -7.67
C LEU A 9 11.39 -23.61 -6.95
N HIS A 10 12.45 -23.63 -7.73
CA HIS A 10 13.83 -23.58 -7.22
C HIS A 10 14.09 -22.18 -6.62
N LYS A 11 14.75 -22.06 -5.48
CA LYS A 11 14.95 -20.75 -4.78
C LYS A 11 15.57 -19.64 -5.64
N ASP A 12 16.45 -19.99 -6.58
CA ASP A 12 17.09 -19.01 -7.47
C ASP A 12 16.19 -18.60 -8.66
N PHE A 13 15.28 -19.46 -9.07
CA PHE A 13 14.27 -19.18 -10.07
C PHE A 13 13.23 -18.18 -9.51
N LEU A 14 12.79 -18.38 -8.27
CA LEU A 14 11.82 -17.52 -7.58
C LEU A 14 12.23 -16.03 -7.57
N ARG A 15 13.51 -15.75 -7.32
CA ARG A 15 13.98 -14.37 -7.08
C ARG A 15 13.87 -13.46 -8.29
N LYS A 16 13.93 -13.96 -9.52
CA LYS A 16 13.85 -13.16 -10.76
C LYS A 16 12.49 -13.31 -11.46
N GLU A 17 11.93 -14.50 -11.43
CA GLU A 17 10.70 -14.80 -12.17
C GLU A 17 9.46 -14.16 -11.53
N ILE A 18 9.39 -14.02 -10.19
CA ILE A 18 8.30 -13.29 -9.54
C ILE A 18 8.14 -11.89 -10.15
N PHE A 19 9.24 -11.13 -10.23
CA PHE A 19 9.19 -9.76 -10.73
C PHE A 19 8.88 -9.69 -12.22
N LYS A 20 9.43 -10.62 -13.00
CA LYS A 20 9.22 -10.67 -14.44
C LYS A 20 7.78 -11.06 -14.79
N ILE A 21 7.26 -12.11 -14.16
CA ILE A 21 5.91 -12.63 -14.45
C ILE A 21 4.86 -11.60 -14.02
N ASN A 22 4.91 -11.16 -12.77
CA ASN A 22 3.90 -10.26 -12.23
C ASN A 22 3.98 -8.85 -12.82
N GLY A 23 5.18 -8.34 -13.09
CA GLY A 23 5.34 -7.06 -13.77
C GLY A 23 4.84 -7.10 -15.22
N ALA A 24 5.11 -8.18 -15.96
CA ALA A 24 4.57 -8.37 -17.30
C ALA A 24 3.04 -8.50 -17.28
N TYR A 25 2.47 -9.15 -16.27
CA TYR A 25 1.03 -9.26 -16.08
C TYR A 25 0.41 -7.87 -15.86
N ILE A 26 0.89 -7.08 -14.88
CA ILE A 26 0.39 -5.73 -14.60
C ILE A 26 0.46 -4.86 -15.86
N LYS A 27 1.58 -4.91 -16.59
CA LYS A 27 1.74 -4.18 -17.85
C LYS A 27 0.74 -4.63 -18.91
N SER A 28 0.44 -5.92 -19.02
CA SER A 28 -0.43 -6.48 -20.06
C SER A 28 -1.88 -6.01 -19.93
N ILE A 29 -2.34 -5.72 -18.69
CA ILE A 29 -3.71 -5.26 -18.42
C ILE A 29 -3.83 -3.74 -18.37
N GLN A 30 -2.70 -3.01 -18.39
CA GLN A 30 -2.71 -1.56 -18.41
C GLN A 30 -3.35 -1.02 -19.70
N TYR A 31 -4.30 -0.10 -19.56
CA TYR A 31 -4.92 0.56 -20.71
C TYR A 31 -3.99 1.58 -21.37
N LYS A 32 -4.25 1.89 -22.64
CA LYS A 32 -3.53 2.95 -23.38
C LYS A 32 -3.64 4.32 -22.71
N SER A 33 -4.67 4.56 -21.93
CA SER A 33 -4.84 5.78 -21.12
C SER A 33 -3.87 5.88 -19.94
N GLY A 34 -3.19 4.79 -19.60
CA GLY A 34 -2.35 4.65 -18.42
C GLY A 34 -3.06 4.04 -17.22
N ALA A 35 -4.40 3.98 -17.21
CA ALA A 35 -5.15 3.33 -16.12
C ALA A 35 -4.77 1.86 -16.01
N ILE A 36 -4.64 1.38 -14.77
CA ILE A 36 -4.40 -0.03 -14.47
C ILE A 36 -5.64 -0.56 -13.74
N PRO A 37 -6.45 -1.41 -14.38
CA PRO A 37 -7.64 -1.97 -13.74
C PRO A 37 -7.24 -2.88 -12.57
N SER A 38 -8.01 -2.85 -11.50
CA SER A 38 -7.83 -3.76 -10.36
C SER A 38 -8.21 -5.19 -10.76
N ASN A 39 -9.31 -5.32 -11.52
CA ASN A 39 -9.90 -6.58 -11.92
C ASN A 39 -10.21 -6.61 -13.42
N GLU A 40 -10.55 -7.81 -13.92
CA GLU A 40 -10.88 -8.06 -15.34
C GLU A 40 -12.13 -7.29 -15.80
N ASP A 41 -13.03 -6.90 -14.90
CA ASP A 41 -14.21 -6.07 -15.22
C ASP A 41 -13.86 -4.64 -15.65
N GLY A 42 -12.58 -4.24 -15.48
CA GLY A 42 -12.07 -2.93 -15.85
C GLY A 42 -12.27 -1.86 -14.78
N THR A 43 -12.75 -2.22 -13.61
CA THR A 43 -12.85 -1.31 -12.47
C THR A 43 -11.51 -1.20 -11.73
N HIS A 44 -11.27 -0.04 -11.12
CA HIS A 44 -10.12 0.21 -10.25
C HIS A 44 -10.40 1.38 -9.32
N ASP A 45 -9.61 1.46 -8.27
CA ASP A 45 -9.52 2.61 -7.41
C ASP A 45 -8.10 3.20 -7.41
N PRO A 46 -7.90 4.41 -6.88
CA PRO A 46 -6.58 5.04 -6.85
C PRO A 46 -5.55 4.28 -6.01
N TRP A 47 -5.97 3.57 -4.97
CA TRP A 47 -5.08 2.78 -4.11
C TRP A 47 -4.46 1.62 -4.89
N ASP A 48 -5.30 0.77 -5.46
CA ASP A 48 -4.90 -0.38 -6.27
C ASP A 48 -4.03 0.03 -7.46
N HIS A 49 -4.43 1.15 -8.11
CA HIS A 49 -3.68 1.73 -9.22
C HIS A 49 -2.27 2.17 -8.80
N ILE A 50 -2.14 2.85 -7.65
CA ILE A 50 -0.86 3.32 -7.11
C ILE A 50 0.04 2.14 -6.70
N GLU A 51 -0.50 1.09 -6.10
CA GLU A 51 0.26 -0.12 -5.80
C GLU A 51 0.77 -0.79 -7.08
N SER A 52 -0.09 -0.87 -8.09
CA SER A 52 0.30 -1.40 -9.40
C SER A 52 1.40 -0.58 -10.07
N ILE A 53 1.45 0.76 -9.88
CA ILE A 53 2.59 1.60 -10.30
C ILE A 53 3.88 1.12 -9.63
N MET A 54 3.85 0.84 -8.33
CA MET A 54 5.05 0.36 -7.62
C MET A 54 5.50 -1.01 -8.15
N GLY A 55 4.57 -1.89 -8.51
CA GLY A 55 4.88 -3.14 -9.23
C GLY A 55 5.58 -2.89 -10.57
N LEU A 56 5.08 -1.96 -11.39
CA LEU A 56 5.72 -1.56 -12.65
C LEU A 56 7.12 -0.92 -12.44
N ASN A 57 7.30 -0.17 -11.35
CA ASN A 57 8.61 0.37 -10.99
C ASN A 57 9.63 -0.75 -10.71
N ILE A 58 9.25 -1.79 -9.95
CA ILE A 58 10.11 -2.97 -9.69
C ILE A 58 10.39 -3.73 -10.98
N TYR A 59 9.40 -3.85 -11.87
CA TYR A 59 9.54 -4.45 -13.20
C TYR A 59 10.47 -3.65 -14.12
N LYS A 60 10.78 -2.39 -13.73
CA LYS A 60 11.65 -1.44 -14.47
C LYS A 60 11.09 -1.00 -15.82
N ASP A 61 9.77 -0.96 -15.97
CA ASP A 61 9.11 -0.36 -17.13
C ASP A 61 8.78 1.11 -16.87
N ILE A 62 9.73 1.99 -17.13
CA ILE A 62 9.61 3.42 -16.85
C ILE A 62 8.47 4.08 -17.62
N GLU A 63 8.21 3.66 -18.86
CA GLU A 63 7.17 4.24 -19.69
C GLU A 63 5.77 3.84 -19.21
N ALA A 64 5.58 2.58 -18.84
CA ALA A 64 4.34 2.11 -18.22
C ALA A 64 4.07 2.82 -16.89
N SER A 65 5.09 2.96 -16.04
CA SER A 65 4.99 3.70 -14.77
C SER A 65 4.60 5.17 -14.99
N LYS A 66 5.29 5.87 -15.91
CA LYS A 66 4.96 7.27 -16.24
C LYS A 66 3.55 7.43 -16.79
N SER A 67 3.11 6.49 -17.65
CA SER A 67 1.76 6.49 -18.19
C SER A 67 0.71 6.38 -17.09
N ALA A 68 0.95 5.53 -16.09
CA ALA A 68 0.05 5.36 -14.94
C ALA A 68 0.02 6.61 -14.04
N PHE A 69 1.16 7.23 -13.74
CA PHE A 69 1.19 8.53 -13.04
C PHE A 69 0.47 9.62 -13.81
N ASN A 70 0.63 9.68 -15.13
CA ASN A 70 -0.06 10.65 -15.97
C ASN A 70 -1.58 10.45 -15.91
N TRP A 71 -2.07 9.22 -15.85
CA TRP A 71 -3.49 8.97 -15.63
C TRP A 71 -3.97 9.60 -14.31
N LEU A 72 -3.26 9.40 -13.21
CA LEU A 72 -3.58 10.03 -11.92
C LEU A 72 -3.63 11.56 -12.04
N THR A 73 -2.59 12.19 -12.60
CA THR A 73 -2.54 13.65 -12.71
C THR A 73 -3.65 14.24 -13.56
N HIS A 74 -4.12 13.52 -14.59
CA HIS A 74 -5.22 13.97 -15.45
C HIS A 74 -6.61 13.77 -14.82
N HIS A 75 -6.76 12.84 -13.86
CA HIS A 75 -8.03 12.53 -13.22
C HIS A 75 -8.13 13.08 -11.80
N GLN A 76 -7.14 13.85 -11.36
CA GLN A 76 -7.15 14.51 -10.06
C GLN A 76 -8.23 15.60 -9.99
N ASN A 77 -9.03 15.59 -8.95
CA ASN A 77 -9.97 16.67 -8.66
C ASN A 77 -9.22 17.95 -8.27
N SER A 78 -9.87 19.10 -8.43
CA SER A 78 -9.27 20.41 -8.13
C SER A 78 -8.87 20.60 -6.66
N ASP A 79 -9.45 19.82 -5.75
CA ASP A 79 -9.09 19.79 -4.32
C ASP A 79 -7.94 18.85 -3.99
N GLY A 80 -7.32 18.19 -4.98
CA GLY A 80 -6.22 17.25 -4.81
C GLY A 80 -6.64 15.80 -4.59
N SER A 81 -7.94 15.53 -4.45
CA SER A 81 -8.45 14.17 -4.25
C SER A 81 -8.64 13.39 -5.55
N TRP A 82 -8.92 12.09 -5.41
CA TRP A 82 -9.54 11.25 -6.41
C TRP A 82 -10.85 10.67 -5.87
N TYR A 83 -11.71 10.25 -6.79
CA TYR A 83 -12.92 9.50 -6.44
C TYR A 83 -12.58 8.07 -6.02
N ALA A 84 -13.47 7.43 -5.27
CA ALA A 84 -13.23 6.11 -4.70
C ALA A 84 -13.14 5.00 -5.74
N LYS A 85 -13.87 5.10 -6.88
CA LYS A 85 -13.86 4.03 -7.88
C LYS A 85 -14.09 4.56 -9.28
N TYR A 86 -13.37 3.95 -10.21
CA TYR A 86 -13.45 4.26 -11.64
C TYR A 86 -13.76 3.00 -12.45
N TYR A 87 -14.43 3.18 -13.58
CA TYR A 87 -14.50 2.22 -14.66
C TYR A 87 -13.78 2.83 -15.86
N LYS A 88 -12.64 2.29 -16.22
CA LYS A 88 -11.72 2.90 -17.22
C LYS A 88 -11.32 4.34 -16.81
N THR A 89 -11.99 5.35 -17.37
CA THR A 89 -11.76 6.78 -17.08
C THR A 89 -12.90 7.42 -16.31
N ASP A 90 -14.05 6.75 -16.20
CA ASP A 90 -15.26 7.34 -15.65
C ASP A 90 -15.37 7.03 -14.15
N ALA A 91 -15.56 8.06 -13.32
CA ALA A 91 -15.79 7.89 -11.90
C ALA A 91 -17.20 7.32 -11.66
N ILE A 92 -17.27 6.12 -11.06
CA ILE A 92 -18.50 5.41 -10.74
C ILE A 92 -18.91 5.49 -9.27
N GLU A 93 -17.94 5.69 -8.34
CA GLU A 93 -18.18 6.01 -6.96
C GLU A 93 -17.45 7.30 -6.60
N LYS A 94 -18.22 8.36 -6.26
CA LYS A 94 -17.69 9.73 -6.15
C LYS A 94 -17.40 10.20 -4.73
N ASN A 95 -17.47 9.32 -3.74
CA ASN A 95 -16.87 9.62 -2.44
C ASN A 95 -15.33 9.71 -2.59
N LYS A 96 -14.67 10.40 -1.66
CA LYS A 96 -13.25 10.73 -1.72
C LYS A 96 -12.55 10.18 -0.47
N PRO A 97 -12.04 8.94 -0.50
CA PRO A 97 -11.26 8.41 0.61
C PRO A 97 -9.99 9.22 0.82
N THR A 98 -9.76 9.68 2.04
CA THR A 98 -8.66 10.62 2.33
C THR A 98 -7.28 9.97 2.26
N HIS A 99 -7.19 8.66 2.49
CA HIS A 99 -5.93 7.92 2.43
C HIS A 99 -5.51 7.54 1.00
N PHE A 100 -6.42 7.56 0.03
CA PHE A 100 -6.08 7.27 -1.36
C PHE A 100 -5.18 8.36 -1.96
N SER A 101 -5.54 9.63 -1.68
CA SER A 101 -4.88 10.76 -2.34
C SER A 101 -3.37 10.88 -2.03
N PRO A 102 -2.93 10.94 -0.78
CA PRO A 102 -1.52 11.15 -0.48
C PRO A 102 -0.63 9.94 -0.83
N TYR A 103 -1.23 8.75 -1.10
CA TYR A 103 -0.49 7.53 -1.41
C TYR A 103 0.34 7.65 -2.70
N ILE A 104 -0.03 8.56 -3.62
CA ILE A 104 0.79 8.90 -4.79
C ILE A 104 2.23 9.29 -4.41
N ALA A 105 2.44 9.91 -3.23
CA ALA A 105 3.78 10.29 -2.78
C ALA A 105 4.66 9.08 -2.45
N VAL A 106 4.07 8.00 -1.97
CA VAL A 106 4.79 6.74 -1.70
C VAL A 106 5.28 6.15 -3.04
N ALA A 107 4.40 6.04 -4.03
CA ALA A 107 4.78 5.53 -5.35
C ALA A 107 5.77 6.45 -6.07
N ALA A 108 5.66 7.77 -5.90
CA ALA A 108 6.58 8.74 -6.50
C ALA A 108 8.00 8.66 -5.90
N LEU A 109 8.11 8.48 -4.58
CA LEU A 109 9.42 8.26 -3.94
C LEU A 109 10.00 6.90 -4.35
N HIS A 110 9.16 5.86 -4.42
CA HIS A 110 9.53 4.54 -4.92
C HIS A 110 10.06 4.61 -6.37
N PHE A 111 9.34 5.32 -7.26
CA PHE A 111 9.76 5.59 -8.65
C PHE A 111 11.12 6.29 -8.69
N PHE A 112 11.27 7.38 -7.92
CA PHE A 112 12.51 8.13 -7.90
C PHE A 112 13.69 7.31 -7.39
N ARG A 113 13.49 6.46 -6.38
CA ARG A 113 14.54 5.59 -5.87
C ARG A 113 15.08 4.63 -6.93
N ILE A 114 14.22 4.13 -7.82
CA ILE A 114 14.58 3.15 -8.86
C ILE A 114 15.13 3.84 -10.12
N PHE A 115 14.45 4.88 -10.61
CA PHE A 115 14.75 5.47 -11.92
C PHE A 115 15.59 6.74 -11.85
N LYS A 116 15.65 7.43 -10.71
CA LYS A 116 16.37 8.71 -10.49
C LYS A 116 15.94 9.82 -11.46
N ASP A 117 14.75 9.73 -12.07
CA ASP A 117 14.22 10.71 -13.04
C ASP A 117 13.61 11.92 -12.33
N ILE A 118 14.46 12.89 -12.03
CA ILE A 118 14.07 14.13 -11.34
C ILE A 118 13.15 15.01 -12.20
N ASN A 119 13.31 14.98 -13.52
CA ASN A 119 12.50 15.80 -14.42
C ASN A 119 11.05 15.33 -14.43
N PHE A 120 10.84 14.01 -14.46
CA PHE A 120 9.51 13.45 -14.35
C PHE A 120 8.90 13.73 -12.97
N LEU A 121 9.67 13.56 -11.90
CA LEU A 121 9.20 13.86 -10.56
C LEU A 121 8.76 15.34 -10.43
N GLN A 122 9.53 16.28 -11.01
CA GLN A 122 9.15 17.69 -11.05
C GLN A 122 7.84 17.92 -11.82
N SER A 123 7.60 17.18 -12.90
CA SER A 123 6.40 17.35 -13.73
C SER A 123 5.10 16.94 -13.02
N ILE A 124 5.17 16.00 -12.06
CA ILE A 124 4.01 15.52 -11.29
C ILE A 124 3.93 16.12 -9.88
N TRP A 125 4.90 16.97 -9.49
CA TRP A 125 5.00 17.51 -8.14
C TRP A 125 3.73 18.22 -7.67
N SER A 126 3.15 19.06 -8.50
CA SER A 126 1.93 19.81 -8.16
C SER A 126 0.76 18.88 -7.80
N SER A 127 0.61 17.74 -8.48
CA SER A 127 -0.38 16.73 -8.13
C SER A 127 -0.09 16.06 -6.78
N ILE A 128 1.17 15.75 -6.50
CA ILE A 128 1.59 15.18 -5.20
C ILE A 128 1.28 16.16 -4.08
N GLU A 129 1.68 17.41 -4.24
CA GLU A 129 1.47 18.47 -3.25
C GLU A 129 -0.01 18.69 -2.93
N LEU A 130 -0.86 18.79 -3.95
CA LEU A 130 -2.31 18.90 -3.79
C LEU A 130 -2.90 17.68 -3.09
N ALA A 131 -2.49 16.48 -3.47
CA ALA A 131 -3.00 15.23 -2.91
C ALA A 131 -2.68 15.10 -1.40
N VAL A 132 -1.47 15.47 -1.00
CA VAL A 132 -1.07 15.45 0.42
C VAL A 132 -1.80 16.54 1.21
N ASN A 133 -1.90 17.75 0.64
CA ASN A 133 -2.61 18.85 1.28
C ASN A 133 -4.10 18.55 1.47
N PHE A 134 -4.75 17.86 0.54
CA PHE A 134 -6.13 17.41 0.68
C PHE A 134 -6.36 16.65 2.00
N SER A 135 -5.52 15.71 2.34
CA SER A 135 -5.66 14.93 3.58
C SER A 135 -5.22 15.70 4.82
N VAL A 136 -4.11 16.45 4.73
CA VAL A 136 -3.56 17.21 5.86
C VAL A 136 -4.51 18.34 6.29
N GLU A 137 -5.23 18.98 5.38
CA GLU A 137 -6.19 20.05 5.68
C GLU A 137 -7.45 19.56 6.41
N LEU A 138 -7.72 18.24 6.35
CA LEU A 138 -8.83 17.62 7.09
C LEU A 138 -8.42 17.14 8.49
N GLN A 139 -7.13 17.29 8.88
CA GLN A 139 -6.66 16.80 10.17
C GLN A 139 -7.34 17.50 11.35
N GLN A 140 -7.79 16.71 12.31
CA GLN A 140 -8.44 17.16 13.53
C GLN A 140 -7.41 17.53 14.61
N ASP A 141 -7.84 18.28 15.63
CA ASP A 141 -6.97 18.70 16.76
C ASP A 141 -6.37 17.51 17.52
N ASN A 142 -7.05 16.37 17.56
CA ASN A 142 -6.56 15.13 18.19
C ASN A 142 -5.56 14.34 17.29
N GLY A 143 -5.25 14.86 16.11
CA GLY A 143 -4.31 14.29 15.15
C GLY A 143 -4.91 13.33 14.12
N THR A 144 -6.17 12.90 14.28
CA THR A 144 -6.83 11.99 13.33
C THR A 144 -7.23 12.69 12.02
N ILE A 145 -7.41 11.90 10.96
CA ILE A 145 -7.90 12.39 9.66
C ILE A 145 -9.15 11.58 9.29
N PRO A 146 -10.29 12.24 8.95
CA PRO A 146 -11.50 11.54 8.55
C PRO A 146 -11.24 10.61 7.37
N TRP A 147 -11.95 9.47 7.32
CA TRP A 147 -11.66 8.46 6.31
C TRP A 147 -12.13 8.83 4.90
N SER A 148 -13.17 9.67 4.78
CA SER A 148 -13.72 10.03 3.48
C SER A 148 -14.52 11.35 3.52
N ILE A 149 -14.68 11.96 2.35
CA ILE A 149 -15.71 12.93 2.03
C ILE A 149 -16.74 12.21 1.16
N ASN A 150 -18.02 12.22 1.55
CA ASN A 150 -19.07 11.54 0.81
C ASN A 150 -19.53 12.29 -0.47
N ASN A 151 -20.40 11.68 -1.26
CA ASN A 151 -20.91 12.23 -2.52
C ASN A 151 -21.64 13.58 -2.38
N ASN A 152 -22.07 13.94 -1.17
CA ASN A 152 -22.71 15.22 -0.85
C ASN A 152 -21.71 16.26 -0.34
N SER A 153 -20.42 16.02 -0.48
CA SER A 153 -19.32 16.86 0.03
C SER A 153 -19.31 17.02 1.55
N GLN A 154 -19.86 16.05 2.29
CA GLN A 154 -19.84 16.01 3.74
C GLN A 154 -18.69 15.13 4.22
N ILE A 155 -17.98 15.59 5.24
CA ILE A 155 -16.92 14.84 5.89
C ILE A 155 -17.57 13.71 6.70
N GLU A 156 -17.12 12.47 6.47
CA GLU A 156 -17.55 11.31 7.24
C GLU A 156 -16.89 11.34 8.63
N ASN A 157 -17.70 11.28 9.68
CA ASN A 157 -17.23 11.41 11.05
C ASN A 157 -16.76 10.07 11.63
N ASP A 158 -15.93 9.36 10.89
CA ASP A 158 -15.20 8.19 11.35
C ASP A 158 -13.72 8.30 10.91
N TYR A 159 -12.82 7.62 11.60
CA TYR A 159 -11.37 7.75 11.43
C TYR A 159 -10.76 6.36 11.41
N LEU A 160 -10.23 5.93 10.24
CA LEU A 160 -9.65 4.61 10.10
C LEU A 160 -8.19 4.59 10.57
N LEU A 161 -7.86 3.69 11.49
CA LEU A 161 -6.49 3.48 11.94
C LEU A 161 -5.57 3.09 10.77
N THR A 162 -6.03 2.18 9.90
CA THR A 162 -5.33 1.77 8.68
C THR A 162 -5.10 2.93 7.73
N GLY A 163 -6.16 3.70 7.42
CA GLY A 163 -6.06 4.84 6.52
C GLY A 163 -5.12 5.92 7.05
N CYS A 164 -5.22 6.25 8.34
CA CYS A 164 -4.33 7.21 9.00
C CYS A 164 -2.87 6.72 9.02
N SER A 165 -2.63 5.42 9.18
CA SER A 165 -1.28 4.83 9.12
C SER A 165 -0.64 4.99 7.73
N SER A 166 -1.41 4.79 6.67
CA SER A 166 -0.97 5.03 5.30
C SER A 166 -0.73 6.52 5.02
N ILE A 167 -1.61 7.41 5.49
CA ILE A 167 -1.41 8.86 5.35
C ILE A 167 -0.12 9.28 6.04
N LEU A 168 0.20 8.74 7.22
CA LEU A 168 1.43 9.06 7.93
C LEU A 168 2.68 8.73 7.08
N LYS A 169 2.73 7.53 6.50
CA LYS A 169 3.80 7.13 5.57
C LYS A 169 3.85 8.01 4.32
N SER A 170 2.71 8.40 3.81
CA SER A 170 2.61 9.27 2.63
C SER A 170 3.15 10.67 2.91
N ILE A 171 2.86 11.25 4.07
CA ILE A 171 3.42 12.54 4.50
C ILE A 171 4.96 12.46 4.62
N GLU A 172 5.47 11.37 5.22
CA GLU A 172 6.91 11.10 5.32
C GLU A 172 7.58 11.10 3.93
N CYS A 173 7.02 10.35 2.99
CA CYS A 173 7.51 10.29 1.61
C CYS A 173 7.45 11.67 0.92
N SER A 174 6.40 12.44 1.19
CA SER A 174 6.23 13.79 0.62
C SER A 174 7.31 14.76 1.10
N ILE A 175 7.68 14.70 2.38
CA ILE A 175 8.76 15.53 2.93
C ILE A 175 10.10 15.13 2.29
N ALA A 176 10.35 13.84 2.10
CA ALA A 176 11.54 13.36 1.39
C ALA A 176 11.60 13.88 -0.05
N LEU A 177 10.48 13.80 -0.79
CA LEU A 177 10.36 14.33 -2.15
C LEU A 177 10.54 15.84 -2.21
N SER A 178 9.97 16.59 -1.23
CA SER A 178 10.16 18.03 -1.10
C SER A 178 11.64 18.42 -1.01
N LYS A 179 12.39 17.70 -0.20
CA LYS A 179 13.85 17.94 -0.05
C LYS A 179 14.59 17.63 -1.35
N ILE A 180 14.28 16.52 -2.02
CA ILE A 180 14.86 16.13 -3.32
C ILE A 180 14.64 17.23 -4.37
N LEU A 181 13.44 17.81 -4.40
CA LEU A 181 13.03 18.82 -5.38
C LEU A 181 13.32 20.27 -4.95
N ASN A 182 13.85 20.51 -3.75
CA ASN A 182 14.00 21.83 -3.15
C ASN A 182 12.68 22.63 -3.06
N LYS A 183 11.56 21.94 -2.76
CA LYS A 183 10.22 22.49 -2.56
C LYS A 183 9.90 22.53 -1.07
N THR A 184 10.20 23.64 -0.42
CA THR A 184 10.21 23.71 1.06
C THR A 184 8.93 24.29 1.67
N GLU A 185 8.03 24.80 0.86
CA GLU A 185 6.88 25.64 1.27
C GLU A 185 5.94 24.91 2.26
N ASN A 186 5.74 23.61 2.08
CA ASN A 186 4.83 22.80 2.92
C ASN A 186 5.55 21.95 3.98
N ILE A 187 6.86 21.91 4.02
CA ILE A 187 7.60 21.00 4.91
C ILE A 187 7.19 21.17 6.39
N GLU A 188 7.13 22.38 6.89
CA GLU A 188 6.79 22.60 8.30
C GLU A 188 5.32 22.27 8.61
N LYS A 189 4.38 22.54 7.68
CA LYS A 189 2.99 22.11 7.77
C LYS A 189 2.90 20.58 7.84
N TRP A 190 3.58 19.89 6.95
CA TRP A 190 3.57 18.43 6.88
C TRP A 190 4.27 17.77 8.07
N LYS A 191 5.38 18.32 8.56
CA LYS A 191 6.02 17.86 9.80
C LYS A 191 5.10 17.96 11.01
N LYS A 192 4.38 19.08 11.15
CA LYS A 192 3.39 19.25 12.23
C LYS A 192 2.27 18.23 12.10
N ALA A 193 1.72 18.04 10.92
CA ALA A 193 0.67 17.07 10.66
C ALA A 193 1.15 15.64 10.94
N HIS A 194 2.36 15.29 10.49
CA HIS A 194 2.99 14.00 10.76
C HIS A 194 3.14 13.73 12.26
N LEU A 195 3.62 14.71 13.03
CA LEU A 195 3.78 14.58 14.48
C LEU A 195 2.44 14.31 15.19
N LEU A 196 1.40 15.10 14.87
CA LEU A 196 0.07 14.95 15.46
C LEU A 196 -0.54 13.58 15.11
N LEU A 197 -0.44 13.16 13.86
CA LEU A 197 -0.95 11.88 13.41
C LEU A 197 -0.17 10.70 14.02
N SER A 198 1.16 10.81 14.12
CA SER A 198 2.02 9.83 14.79
C SER A 198 1.60 9.62 16.26
N ASN A 199 1.37 10.71 17.00
CA ASN A 199 0.91 10.64 18.39
C ASN A 199 -0.49 10.01 18.49
N ALA A 200 -1.37 10.29 17.53
CA ALA A 200 -2.70 9.67 17.50
C ALA A 200 -2.61 8.15 17.28
N ILE A 201 -1.75 7.68 16.36
CA ILE A 201 -1.56 6.26 16.06
C ILE A 201 -0.88 5.51 17.23
N GLN A 202 0.06 6.14 17.93
CA GLN A 202 0.71 5.55 19.10
C GLN A 202 -0.25 5.40 20.30
N GLU A 203 -1.26 6.25 20.38
CA GLU A 203 -2.30 6.22 21.41
C GLU A 203 -3.69 6.14 20.76
N PRO A 204 -4.06 4.99 20.17
CA PRO A 204 -5.24 4.90 19.29
C PRO A 204 -6.57 4.85 20.03
N ASP A 205 -6.58 4.53 21.33
CA ASP A 205 -7.80 4.31 22.09
C ASP A 205 -8.71 5.55 22.10
N GLY A 206 -9.97 5.35 21.70
CA GLY A 206 -10.96 6.41 21.63
C GLY A 206 -10.77 7.43 20.52
N LYS A 207 -9.86 7.18 19.57
CA LYS A 207 -9.57 8.08 18.43
C LYS A 207 -9.97 7.49 17.08
N PHE A 208 -9.90 6.18 16.90
CA PHE A 208 -10.13 5.50 15.62
C PHE A 208 -11.25 4.47 15.71
N ASP A 209 -11.86 4.19 14.56
CA ASP A 209 -12.84 3.12 14.34
C ASP A 209 -14.02 3.19 15.35
N LEU A 210 -14.50 4.41 15.62
CA LEU A 210 -15.49 4.68 16.66
C LEU A 210 -16.92 4.27 16.27
N ILE A 211 -17.20 4.24 14.96
CA ILE A 211 -18.53 3.90 14.43
C ILE A 211 -18.59 2.41 14.10
N LYS A 212 -17.51 1.86 13.48
CA LYS A 212 -17.41 0.45 13.13
C LYS A 212 -16.16 -0.14 13.78
N ASP A 213 -16.34 -1.19 14.59
CA ASP A 213 -15.22 -1.98 15.09
C ASP A 213 -14.54 -2.70 13.91
N ARG A 214 -13.29 -2.33 13.64
CA ARG A 214 -12.50 -2.87 12.55
C ARG A 214 -11.47 -3.89 13.01
N LYS A 215 -11.36 -4.18 14.31
CA LYS A 215 -10.40 -5.14 14.88
C LYS A 215 -10.52 -6.56 14.33
N ARG A 216 -11.61 -6.83 13.61
CA ARG A 216 -11.84 -8.06 12.88
C ARG A 216 -11.01 -8.19 11.59
N PHE A 217 -10.44 -7.10 11.08
CA PHE A 217 -9.62 -7.06 9.87
C PHE A 217 -8.13 -7.14 10.21
N SER A 218 -7.36 -7.96 9.48
CA SER A 218 -5.93 -8.10 9.70
C SER A 218 -5.15 -6.81 9.47
N MET A 219 -5.59 -5.99 8.52
CA MET A 219 -4.93 -4.73 8.17
C MET A 219 -4.89 -3.73 9.34
N ASP A 220 -5.86 -3.74 10.25
CA ASP A 220 -5.85 -2.87 11.43
C ASP A 220 -4.73 -3.23 12.42
N TRP A 221 -4.11 -4.39 12.24
CA TRP A 221 -3.03 -4.88 13.09
C TRP A 221 -1.63 -4.77 12.44
N TYR A 222 -1.50 -4.63 11.13
CA TYR A 222 -0.18 -4.47 10.52
C TYR A 222 0.08 -3.08 9.91
N TYR A 223 -0.94 -2.33 9.48
CA TYR A 223 -0.75 -0.97 8.99
C TYR A 223 -0.11 -0.01 9.99
N PRO A 224 -0.46 -0.05 11.30
CA PRO A 224 0.27 0.75 12.29
C PRO A 224 1.78 0.48 12.32
N ILE A 225 2.22 -0.77 12.04
CA ILE A 225 3.64 -1.11 11.93
C ILE A 225 4.26 -0.45 10.70
N LEU A 226 3.56 -0.51 9.55
CA LEU A 226 4.00 0.07 8.27
C LEU A 226 4.06 1.61 8.30
N SER A 227 3.32 2.25 9.20
CA SER A 227 3.39 3.70 9.40
C SER A 227 4.78 4.17 9.85
N GLY A 228 5.58 3.29 10.46
CA GLY A 228 6.92 3.58 10.95
C GLY A 228 6.97 4.28 12.32
N CYS A 229 5.83 4.69 12.91
CA CYS A 229 5.84 5.47 14.15
C CYS A 229 5.87 4.64 15.45
N LEU A 230 5.62 3.32 15.37
CA LEU A 230 5.56 2.47 16.53
C LEU A 230 6.94 2.09 17.07
N LYS A 231 7.04 2.01 18.41
CA LYS A 231 8.21 1.45 19.10
C LYS A 231 8.22 -0.08 18.97
N GLN A 232 9.38 -0.70 19.20
CA GLN A 232 9.55 -2.15 19.02
C GLN A 232 8.59 -2.99 19.87
N GLN A 233 8.31 -2.58 21.11
CA GLN A 233 7.37 -3.29 22.00
C GLN A 233 5.93 -3.22 21.49
N GLU A 234 5.54 -2.08 20.91
CA GLU A 234 4.22 -1.89 20.28
C GLU A 234 4.10 -2.77 19.02
N LYS A 235 5.11 -2.75 18.15
CA LYS A 235 5.17 -3.64 16.96
C LYS A 235 4.99 -5.11 17.36
N LEU A 236 5.68 -5.56 18.41
CA LEU A 236 5.57 -6.93 18.91
C LEU A 236 4.14 -7.28 19.37
N HIS A 237 3.42 -6.35 20.01
CA HIS A 237 2.03 -6.54 20.41
C HIS A 237 1.14 -6.80 19.19
N TYR A 238 1.26 -5.97 18.15
CA TYR A 238 0.50 -6.08 16.90
C TYR A 238 0.83 -7.39 16.15
N ILE A 239 2.11 -7.75 16.04
CA ILE A 239 2.55 -9.00 15.39
C ILE A 239 2.00 -10.23 16.11
N ASN A 240 2.08 -10.28 17.44
CA ASN A 240 1.56 -11.39 18.22
C ASN A 240 0.04 -11.57 18.03
N LYS A 241 -0.69 -10.47 17.90
CA LYS A 241 -2.13 -10.51 17.62
C LYS A 241 -2.43 -11.15 16.26
N ILE A 242 -1.66 -10.79 15.22
CA ILE A 242 -1.84 -11.38 13.88
C ILE A 242 -1.50 -12.87 13.90
N PHE A 243 -0.37 -13.26 14.49
CA PHE A 243 -0.01 -14.68 14.57
C PHE A 243 -1.04 -15.51 15.36
N LYS A 244 -1.66 -14.91 16.36
CA LYS A 244 -2.69 -15.59 17.16
C LYS A 244 -4.01 -15.78 16.44
N ASP A 245 -4.50 -14.73 15.74
CA ASP A 245 -5.91 -14.65 15.32
C ASP A 245 -6.10 -14.78 13.80
N PHE A 246 -5.09 -14.44 13.01
CA PHE A 246 -5.20 -14.37 11.57
C PHE A 246 -4.28 -15.34 10.82
N TYR A 247 -3.20 -15.78 11.42
CA TYR A 247 -2.21 -16.62 10.75
C TYR A 247 -2.67 -18.06 10.59
N LEU A 248 -2.45 -18.61 9.40
CA LEU A 248 -2.65 -20.00 9.05
C LEU A 248 -1.34 -20.60 8.53
N ASP A 249 -0.78 -21.53 9.29
CA ASP A 249 0.53 -22.15 9.00
C ASP A 249 0.59 -22.77 7.61
N GLY A 250 1.59 -22.36 6.85
CA GLY A 250 1.87 -22.82 5.48
C GLY A 250 0.85 -22.37 4.43
N ILE A 251 0.04 -21.31 4.74
CA ILE A 251 -0.90 -20.71 3.80
C ILE A 251 -0.72 -19.19 3.76
N GLY A 252 -0.95 -18.48 4.90
CA GLY A 252 -0.85 -17.01 4.95
C GLY A 252 -1.70 -16.38 6.03
N ILE A 253 -2.14 -15.15 5.79
CA ILE A 253 -2.93 -14.32 6.70
C ILE A 253 -4.37 -14.20 6.21
N LYS A 254 -5.33 -14.42 7.12
CA LYS A 254 -6.75 -14.15 6.85
C LYS A 254 -6.98 -12.65 6.71
N CYS A 255 -7.83 -12.24 5.76
CA CYS A 255 -8.31 -10.88 5.66
C CYS A 255 -9.17 -10.52 6.88
N VAL A 256 -10.11 -11.40 7.23
CA VAL A 256 -11.10 -11.23 8.31
C VAL A 256 -11.00 -12.41 9.28
N ILE A 257 -11.07 -12.15 10.57
CA ILE A 257 -10.80 -13.15 11.62
C ILE A 257 -11.75 -14.34 11.56
N GLU A 258 -13.06 -14.11 11.30
CA GLU A 258 -14.10 -15.12 11.26
C GLU A 258 -14.27 -15.80 9.89
N GLU A 259 -13.66 -15.24 8.82
CA GLU A 259 -13.82 -15.79 7.47
C GLU A 259 -12.72 -16.81 7.17
N PRO A 260 -13.06 -17.97 6.58
CA PRO A 260 -12.08 -19.00 6.23
C PRO A 260 -11.32 -18.67 4.94
N TRP A 261 -10.81 -17.46 4.84
CA TRP A 261 -10.24 -16.87 3.64
C TRP A 261 -8.89 -16.19 3.91
N VAL A 262 -7.85 -16.71 3.27
CA VAL A 262 -6.50 -16.13 3.25
C VAL A 262 -6.33 -15.36 1.95
N THR A 263 -5.79 -14.16 2.05
CA THR A 263 -5.55 -13.28 0.90
C THR A 263 -4.07 -13.08 0.64
N VAL A 264 -3.71 -12.92 -0.62
CA VAL A 264 -2.31 -12.72 -1.02
C VAL A 264 -1.84 -11.33 -0.65
N ALA A 265 -2.69 -10.31 -0.83
CA ALA A 265 -2.32 -8.93 -0.56
C ALA A 265 -2.08 -8.70 0.94
N GLU A 266 -3.03 -9.04 1.81
CA GLU A 266 -2.87 -8.89 3.26
C GLU A 266 -1.69 -9.70 3.80
N THR A 267 -1.44 -10.89 3.23
CA THR A 267 -0.24 -11.67 3.57
C THR A 267 1.04 -10.93 3.15
N SER A 268 1.06 -10.35 1.95
CA SER A 268 2.21 -9.61 1.43
C SER A 268 2.49 -8.33 2.21
N GLU A 269 1.46 -7.58 2.57
CA GLU A 269 1.59 -6.40 3.42
C GLU A 269 2.05 -6.74 4.84
N PHE A 270 1.56 -7.85 5.40
CA PHE A 270 2.09 -8.33 6.68
C PHE A 270 3.56 -8.78 6.60
N ILE A 271 4.00 -9.33 5.47
CA ILE A 271 5.42 -9.60 5.22
C ILE A 271 6.24 -8.32 5.30
N LEU A 272 5.77 -7.21 4.69
CA LEU A 272 6.41 -5.89 4.82
C LEU A 272 6.48 -5.44 6.28
N ALA A 273 5.40 -5.63 7.05
CA ALA A 273 5.35 -5.28 8.47
C ALA A 273 6.33 -6.13 9.31
N LEU A 274 6.46 -7.42 9.03
CA LEU A 274 7.46 -8.29 9.65
C LEU A 274 8.89 -7.80 9.36
N MET A 275 9.19 -7.47 8.11
CA MET A 275 10.49 -6.90 7.71
C MET A 275 10.76 -5.56 8.42
N CYS A 276 9.75 -4.69 8.56
CA CYS A 276 9.83 -3.43 9.31
C CYS A 276 10.11 -3.65 10.81
N ALA A 277 9.73 -4.80 11.35
CA ALA A 277 9.93 -5.14 12.76
C ALA A 277 11.15 -6.04 13.01
N GLY A 278 11.89 -6.45 11.96
CA GLY A 278 13.09 -7.29 12.05
C GLY A 278 12.82 -8.79 12.19
N TYR A 279 11.66 -9.26 11.71
CA TYR A 279 11.25 -10.67 11.70
C TYR A 279 11.50 -11.29 10.30
N ASP A 280 12.74 -11.24 9.84
CA ASP A 280 13.15 -11.57 8.47
C ASP A 280 12.90 -13.04 8.12
N ASP A 281 13.10 -13.97 9.05
CA ASP A 281 12.89 -15.41 8.81
C ASP A 281 11.42 -15.76 8.67
N GLU A 282 10.55 -15.18 9.51
CA GLU A 282 9.10 -15.32 9.43
C GLU A 282 8.56 -14.70 8.14
N ALA A 283 9.02 -13.51 7.79
CA ALA A 283 8.68 -12.82 6.55
C ALA A 283 9.01 -13.68 5.33
N LYS A 284 10.22 -14.23 5.29
CA LYS A 284 10.67 -15.10 4.21
C LYS A 284 9.88 -16.39 4.11
N ARG A 285 9.58 -17.03 5.25
CA ARG A 285 8.74 -18.23 5.29
C ARG A 285 7.36 -17.93 4.73
N LEU A 286 6.74 -16.85 5.18
CA LEU A 286 5.39 -16.45 4.76
C LEU A 286 5.33 -16.10 3.27
N LEU A 287 6.39 -15.48 2.72
CA LEU A 287 6.50 -15.25 1.28
C LEU A 287 6.47 -16.56 0.49
N PHE A 288 7.19 -17.58 0.93
CA PHE A 288 7.15 -18.90 0.25
C PHE A 288 5.79 -19.61 0.41
N ASP A 289 5.09 -19.38 1.50
CA ASP A 289 3.77 -19.96 1.72
C ASP A 289 2.73 -19.31 0.80
N VAL A 290 2.70 -17.99 0.72
CA VAL A 290 1.71 -17.24 -0.07
C VAL A 290 1.86 -17.43 -1.58
N LEU A 291 3.06 -17.72 -2.08
CA LEU A 291 3.31 -18.03 -3.49
C LEU A 291 2.53 -19.26 -3.99
N ASN A 292 2.07 -20.14 -3.09
CA ASN A 292 1.23 -21.27 -3.48
C ASN A 292 -0.21 -20.86 -3.86
N ILE A 293 -0.60 -19.60 -3.60
CA ILE A 293 -1.89 -19.03 -4.01
C ILE A 293 -1.74 -18.33 -5.38
N SER A 294 -1.17 -19.04 -6.33
CA SER A 294 -0.93 -18.55 -7.70
C SER A 294 -1.37 -19.59 -8.72
N ASP A 295 -1.59 -19.14 -9.95
CA ASP A 295 -1.81 -20.03 -11.08
C ASP A 295 -0.52 -20.76 -11.53
N GLU A 296 -0.61 -21.54 -12.59
CA GLU A 296 0.52 -22.31 -13.12
C GLU A 296 1.65 -21.43 -13.70
N GLU A 297 1.34 -20.18 -14.06
CA GLU A 297 2.29 -19.19 -14.55
C GLU A 297 2.97 -18.40 -13.42
N GLY A 298 2.40 -18.44 -12.20
CA GLY A 298 2.89 -17.71 -11.03
C GLY A 298 2.22 -16.35 -10.80
N ILE A 299 1.07 -16.10 -11.44
CA ILE A 299 0.24 -14.91 -11.20
C ILE A 299 -0.68 -15.20 -10.01
N PRO A 300 -0.67 -14.36 -8.95
CA PRO A 300 -1.44 -14.65 -7.75
C PRO A 300 -2.95 -14.46 -7.98
N PHE A 301 -3.73 -15.38 -7.42
CA PHE A 301 -5.15 -15.14 -7.18
C PHE A 301 -5.33 -14.18 -6.00
N MET A 302 -6.52 -13.59 -5.87
CA MET A 302 -6.84 -12.73 -4.74
C MET A 302 -6.69 -13.47 -3.41
N GLY A 303 -7.17 -14.72 -3.32
CA GLY A 303 -7.04 -15.49 -2.09
C GLY A 303 -7.45 -16.96 -2.20
N TRP A 304 -7.34 -17.64 -1.07
CA TRP A 304 -7.63 -19.05 -0.88
C TRP A 304 -8.68 -19.25 0.21
N GLN A 305 -9.84 -19.78 -0.18
CA GLN A 305 -10.87 -20.21 0.77
C GLN A 305 -10.58 -21.65 1.20
N TYR A 306 -10.06 -21.81 2.42
CA TYR A 306 -9.44 -23.06 2.86
C TYR A 306 -10.42 -24.14 3.33
N GLU A 307 -11.68 -23.82 3.65
CA GLU A 307 -12.70 -24.80 3.98
C GLU A 307 -13.26 -25.48 2.74
N GLN A 308 -13.53 -24.70 1.69
CA GLN A 308 -14.01 -25.22 0.40
C GLN A 308 -12.88 -25.68 -0.52
N ASN A 309 -11.64 -25.29 -0.21
CA ASN A 309 -10.45 -25.69 -0.94
C ASN A 309 -10.42 -25.14 -2.38
N ILE A 310 -10.77 -23.86 -2.54
CA ILE A 310 -10.86 -23.15 -3.83
C ILE A 310 -10.12 -21.81 -3.79
N PHE A 311 -9.66 -21.33 -4.94
CA PHE A 311 -9.32 -19.93 -5.12
C PHE A 311 -10.59 -19.09 -5.11
N TRP A 312 -10.64 -18.04 -4.29
CA TRP A 312 -11.85 -17.23 -4.16
C TRP A 312 -11.54 -15.78 -3.77
N PRO A 313 -12.17 -14.80 -4.47
CA PRO A 313 -12.77 -14.99 -5.80
C PRO A 313 -11.73 -15.53 -6.78
N GLU A 314 -12.16 -16.17 -7.86
CA GLU A 314 -11.27 -16.66 -8.91
C GLU A 314 -10.83 -15.50 -9.82
N GLU A 315 -10.18 -14.51 -9.18
CA GLU A 315 -9.70 -13.25 -9.77
C GLU A 315 -8.22 -13.10 -9.49
N LYS A 316 -7.55 -12.40 -10.39
CA LYS A 316 -6.12 -12.07 -10.29
C LYS A 316 -5.92 -10.55 -10.34
N PRO A 317 -6.16 -9.81 -9.25
CA PRO A 317 -6.07 -8.37 -9.25
C PRO A 317 -4.65 -7.85 -9.49
N SER A 318 -4.53 -6.74 -10.21
CA SER A 318 -3.23 -6.11 -10.47
C SER A 318 -2.48 -5.72 -9.20
N TRP A 319 -3.22 -5.14 -8.24
CA TRP A 319 -2.67 -4.71 -6.96
C TRP A 319 -2.22 -5.90 -6.09
N THR A 320 -2.90 -7.05 -6.17
CA THR A 320 -2.44 -8.29 -5.50
C THR A 320 -1.09 -8.75 -6.05
N ALA A 321 -0.92 -8.70 -7.38
CA ALA A 321 0.38 -9.00 -7.99
C ALA A 321 1.45 -7.98 -7.58
N ALA A 322 1.09 -6.69 -7.47
CA ALA A 322 1.99 -5.63 -7.02
C ALA A 322 2.38 -5.80 -5.54
N ALA A 323 1.43 -6.10 -4.65
CA ALA A 323 1.70 -6.37 -3.23
C ALA A 323 2.66 -7.55 -3.04
N LEU A 324 2.48 -8.63 -3.82
CA LEU A 324 3.41 -9.76 -3.84
C LEU A 324 4.81 -9.34 -4.31
N MET A 325 4.90 -8.50 -5.35
CA MET A 325 6.18 -7.97 -5.82
C MET A 325 6.86 -7.08 -4.76
N LEU A 326 6.12 -6.20 -4.08
CA LEU A 326 6.64 -5.32 -3.02
C LEU A 326 7.19 -6.14 -1.85
N SER A 327 6.47 -7.15 -1.40
CA SER A 327 6.93 -8.02 -0.31
C SER A 327 8.17 -8.82 -0.71
N ALA A 328 8.21 -9.35 -1.92
CA ALA A 328 9.37 -10.07 -2.46
C ALA A 328 10.59 -9.13 -2.64
N ASP A 329 10.37 -7.91 -3.13
CA ASP A 329 11.42 -6.88 -3.26
C ASP A 329 12.05 -6.57 -1.90
N CYS A 330 11.21 -6.37 -0.89
CA CYS A 330 11.63 -6.10 0.48
C CYS A 330 12.42 -7.27 1.10
N VAL A 331 11.97 -8.53 0.90
CA VAL A 331 12.62 -9.73 1.45
C VAL A 331 13.94 -10.05 0.74
N PHE A 332 14.02 -9.81 -0.57
CA PHE A 332 15.19 -10.15 -1.37
C PHE A 332 16.18 -9.00 -1.58
N ASP A 333 15.82 -7.80 -1.14
CA ASP A 333 16.59 -6.56 -1.36
C ASP A 333 16.94 -6.38 -2.86
N TYR A 334 15.89 -6.44 -3.70
CA TYR A 334 16.06 -6.56 -5.16
C TYR A 334 16.19 -5.22 -5.87
N SER A 335 15.41 -4.20 -5.45
CA SER A 335 15.46 -2.86 -6.04
C SER A 335 16.02 -1.81 -5.07
N ASP A 336 16.40 -0.64 -5.60
CA ASP A 336 16.86 0.51 -4.80
C ASP A 336 15.74 1.11 -3.92
N ALA A 337 14.51 0.59 -4.01
CA ALA A 337 13.37 1.01 -3.19
C ALA A 337 12.90 -0.06 -2.19
N SER A 338 13.58 -1.21 -2.13
CA SER A 338 13.23 -2.38 -1.32
C SER A 338 13.07 -2.09 0.18
N ASP A 339 13.73 -1.06 0.69
CA ASP A 339 13.71 -0.66 2.10
C ASP A 339 12.67 0.43 2.41
N LEU A 340 11.87 0.89 1.43
CA LEU A 340 10.95 2.02 1.59
C LEU A 340 10.00 1.85 2.79
N PHE A 341 9.51 0.64 3.03
CA PHE A 341 8.63 0.31 4.15
C PHE A 341 9.37 -0.17 5.40
N LYS A 342 10.63 -0.62 5.28
CA LYS A 342 11.47 -1.02 6.42
C LYS A 342 12.02 0.17 7.18
N SER A 343 12.41 1.23 6.47
CA SER A 343 13.14 2.33 7.03
C SER A 343 12.22 3.31 7.75
N ASP A 344 12.61 3.68 8.95
CA ASP A 344 12.11 4.85 9.63
C ASP A 344 12.74 6.08 8.98
N GLN A 345 11.97 6.77 8.14
CA GLN A 345 12.44 7.97 7.42
C GLN A 345 12.52 9.20 8.34
N ARG A 346 12.29 9.05 9.67
CA ARG A 346 12.40 10.17 10.61
C ARG A 346 13.79 10.78 10.65
N SER A 347 14.83 10.01 10.31
CA SER A 347 16.17 10.55 10.07
C SER A 347 16.17 11.63 8.99
N VAL A 348 15.32 11.52 7.97
CA VAL A 348 15.16 12.53 6.91
C VAL A 348 14.54 13.83 7.45
N PHE A 349 13.78 13.79 8.56
CA PHE A 349 13.17 14.97 9.17
C PHE A 349 14.14 15.79 10.02
N TYR A 350 15.14 15.15 10.61
CA TYR A 350 16.00 15.76 11.64
C TYR A 350 17.44 16.01 11.20
N GLU A 351 17.84 15.52 10.02
CA GLU A 351 19.13 15.88 9.44
C GLU A 351 19.05 17.24 8.75
N THR A 352 19.06 18.29 9.53
CA THR A 352 19.67 19.58 9.22
C THR A 352 19.52 20.52 10.41
N SER A 353 20.48 20.49 11.27
CA SER A 353 20.89 21.67 12.04
C SER A 353 22.38 21.81 11.92
#